data_a37144e2f0aa6322ac38dd8c8dc22d7a
#
_entry.id   a37144e2f0aa6322ac38dd8c8dc22d7a
#
_cell.length_a   1.000
_cell.length_b   1.000
_cell.length_c   1.000
_cell.angle_alpha   90.00
_cell.angle_beta   90.00
_cell.angle_gamma   90.00
#
_symmetry.space_group_name_H-M   'P 1'
#
loop_
_entity.id
_entity.type
_entity.pdbx_description
1 polymer ?
#
loop_
_entity_poly.entity_id
_entity_poly.type
_entity_poly.pdbx_seq_one_letter_code
_entity_poly.pdbx_strand_id
1 'polypeptide(L)'
;MARQLIICCDGTNNTLTANDHDTNVLKTFELLARAGNTRQILYYDPGVGAPDALPSTGLDDWFRNKGDRLWGLASGRGIYENISQAYLFLMTHYQPGDQIFLFGFSRGAFTVRCLSGMVHLFGIIDSHHEAMLPTLLRVYFFCQGKNTFISNHQ
;
A
#
# COMPACT_ATOMS: atom_id res chain seq x y z
N MET A 1 -6.79 6.79 -24.85
CA MET A 1 -5.65 5.93 -24.44
C MET A 1 -5.70 5.82 -22.92
N ALA A 2 -5.50 4.63 -22.38
CA ALA A 2 -5.53 4.36 -20.94
C ALA A 2 -4.45 5.17 -20.20
N ARG A 3 -4.78 5.68 -19.00
CA ARG A 3 -3.81 6.27 -18.09
C ARG A 3 -3.11 5.14 -17.33
N GLN A 4 -2.00 5.46 -16.70
CA GLN A 4 -1.20 4.54 -15.91
C GLN A 4 -1.09 5.07 -14.48
N LEU A 5 -1.62 4.33 -13.51
CA LEU A 5 -1.41 4.57 -12.10
C LEU A 5 -0.23 3.75 -11.64
N ILE A 6 0.81 4.40 -11.16
CA ILE A 6 2.07 3.75 -10.79
C ILE A 6 2.30 3.97 -9.31
N ILE A 7 2.31 2.87 -8.56
CA ILE A 7 2.49 2.87 -7.11
C ILE A 7 3.84 2.25 -6.78
N CYS A 8 4.69 3.04 -6.14
CA CYS A 8 6.02 2.69 -5.70
C CYS A 8 6.06 2.69 -4.17
N CYS A 9 6.17 1.51 -3.54
CA CYS A 9 6.31 1.38 -2.09
C CYS A 9 7.70 0.89 -1.73
N ASP A 10 8.43 1.67 -0.95
CA ASP A 10 9.79 1.37 -0.58
C ASP A 10 9.89 0.62 0.77
N GLY A 11 11.11 0.23 1.11
CA GLY A 11 11.43 -0.43 2.37
C GLY A 11 11.55 0.56 3.53
N THR A 12 11.82 0.01 4.72
CA THR A 12 11.98 0.79 5.95
C THR A 12 13.20 1.70 5.89
N ASN A 13 13.06 2.90 6.44
CA ASN A 13 14.13 3.90 6.59
C ASN A 13 14.80 4.34 5.27
N ASN A 14 14.14 4.17 4.14
CA ASN A 14 14.61 4.77 2.91
C ASN A 14 14.14 6.23 2.89
N THR A 15 15.05 7.14 3.16
CA THR A 15 14.83 8.57 3.04
C THR A 15 15.12 9.01 1.61
N LEU A 16 14.39 10.01 1.13
CA LEU A 16 14.63 10.71 -0.13
C LEU A 16 15.94 11.51 -0.05
N THR A 17 17.06 10.84 0.18
CA THR A 17 18.38 11.45 0.14
C THR A 17 19.05 10.99 -1.13
N ALA A 18 19.38 11.92 -2.02
CA ALA A 18 20.10 11.67 -3.26
C ALA A 18 21.52 11.11 -2.97
N ASN A 19 21.58 9.88 -2.50
CA ASN A 19 22.80 9.15 -2.16
C ASN A 19 22.88 7.86 -2.98
N ASP A 20 24.08 7.31 -3.11
CA ASP A 20 24.36 6.06 -3.84
C ASP A 20 23.61 4.80 -3.30
N HIS A 21 22.89 4.95 -2.20
CA HIS A 21 22.11 3.90 -1.54
C HIS A 21 20.61 3.88 -1.88
N ASP A 22 20.18 4.67 -2.87
CA ASP A 22 18.78 4.72 -3.31
C ASP A 22 18.33 3.36 -3.85
N THR A 23 17.14 2.98 -3.45
CA THR A 23 16.54 1.71 -3.90
C THR A 23 16.18 1.75 -5.38
N ASN A 24 16.04 0.58 -6.00
CA ASN A 24 15.54 0.50 -7.36
C ASN A 24 14.11 1.02 -7.49
N VAL A 25 13.30 0.97 -6.42
CA VAL A 25 11.94 1.53 -6.39
C VAL A 25 11.99 3.05 -6.48
N LEU A 26 12.82 3.69 -5.65
CA LEU A 26 13.03 5.15 -5.71
C LEU A 26 13.58 5.58 -7.07
N LYS A 27 14.62 4.91 -7.58
CA LYS A 27 15.18 5.20 -8.90
C LYS A 27 14.14 5.09 -10.02
N THR A 28 13.27 4.08 -9.96
CA THR A 28 12.17 3.91 -10.92
C THR A 28 11.19 5.08 -10.83
N PHE A 29 10.77 5.43 -9.61
CA PHE A 29 9.88 6.56 -9.38
C PHE A 29 10.46 7.87 -9.94
N GLU A 30 11.72 8.19 -9.63
CA GLU A 30 12.39 9.39 -10.13
C GLU A 30 12.49 9.43 -11.64
N LEU A 31 12.85 8.33 -12.29
CA LEU A 31 12.93 8.25 -13.75
C LEU A 31 11.56 8.54 -14.39
N LEU A 32 10.49 7.96 -13.85
CA LEU A 32 9.13 8.19 -14.33
C LEU A 32 8.68 9.64 -14.10
N ALA A 33 8.99 10.21 -12.93
CA ALA A 33 8.67 11.59 -12.61
C ALA A 33 9.39 12.58 -13.54
N ARG A 34 10.67 12.34 -13.83
CA ARG A 34 11.48 13.15 -14.77
C ARG A 34 11.01 13.03 -16.22
N ALA A 35 10.45 11.87 -16.61
CA ALA A 35 9.91 11.67 -17.95
C ALA A 35 8.71 12.55 -18.25
N GLY A 36 8.02 13.09 -17.23
CA GLY A 36 6.93 14.07 -17.37
C GLY A 36 5.74 13.60 -18.22
N ASN A 37 5.48 12.29 -18.24
CA ASN A 37 4.38 11.74 -19.01
C ASN A 37 3.04 12.07 -18.35
N THR A 38 2.25 12.95 -18.93
CA THR A 38 0.95 13.43 -18.40
C THR A 38 -0.12 12.35 -18.27
N ARG A 39 0.09 11.16 -18.84
CA ARG A 39 -0.81 10.00 -18.67
C ARG A 39 -0.43 9.11 -17.49
N GLN A 40 0.67 9.40 -16.82
CA GLN A 40 1.13 8.68 -15.65
C GLN A 40 0.77 9.45 -14.38
N ILE A 41 0.14 8.77 -13.44
CA ILE A 41 -0.15 9.28 -12.11
C ILE A 41 0.69 8.45 -11.15
N LEU A 42 1.61 9.11 -10.47
CA LEU A 42 2.64 8.49 -9.65
C LEU A 42 2.30 8.63 -8.17
N TYR A 43 2.51 7.57 -7.42
CA TYR A 43 2.47 7.52 -5.96
C TYR A 43 3.77 6.91 -5.44
N TYR A 44 4.36 7.53 -4.43
CA TYR A 44 5.53 7.00 -3.75
C TYR A 44 5.30 6.96 -2.23
N ASP A 45 5.60 5.81 -1.65
CA ASP A 45 5.61 5.58 -0.21
C ASP A 45 7.04 5.25 0.22
N PRO A 46 7.68 6.09 1.05
CA PRO A 46 9.06 5.86 1.53
C PRO A 46 9.17 4.70 2.52
N GLY A 47 8.05 4.08 2.88
CA GLY A 47 8.01 2.98 3.83
C GLY A 47 7.92 3.43 5.29
N VAL A 48 7.78 2.46 6.17
CA VAL A 48 7.58 2.68 7.61
C VAL A 48 8.83 3.22 8.27
N GLY A 49 8.67 4.28 9.09
CA GLY A 49 9.77 4.86 9.89
C GLY A 49 10.55 5.97 9.19
N ALA A 50 10.09 6.44 8.02
CA ALA A 50 10.61 7.68 7.45
C ALA A 50 10.20 8.88 8.32
N PRO A 51 11.10 9.88 8.52
CA PRO A 51 10.82 11.05 9.37
C PRO A 51 9.63 11.90 8.91
N ASP A 52 9.26 11.79 7.63
CA ASP A 52 8.19 12.57 6.98
C ASP A 52 6.91 11.76 6.75
N ALA A 53 6.72 10.63 7.46
CA ALA A 53 5.47 9.91 7.42
C ALA A 53 4.33 10.82 7.89
N LEU A 54 3.29 10.95 7.07
CA LEU A 54 2.12 11.78 7.35
C LEU A 54 1.50 11.44 8.71
N PRO A 55 0.92 12.43 9.42
CA PRO A 55 0.32 12.19 10.73
C PRO A 55 -0.77 11.12 10.64
N SER A 56 -0.75 10.23 11.63
CA SER A 56 -1.64 9.09 11.77
C SER A 56 -3.12 9.47 11.60
N THR A 57 -3.80 8.82 10.69
CA THR A 57 -5.26 8.85 10.63
C THR A 57 -5.82 7.97 11.73
N GLY A 58 -7.02 8.24 12.26
CA GLY A 58 -7.65 7.56 13.41
C GLY A 58 -7.81 6.02 13.29
N LEU A 59 -7.21 5.39 12.27
CA LEU A 59 -7.02 3.95 12.10
C LEU A 59 -6.08 3.35 13.17
N ASP A 60 -5.18 4.17 13.74
CA ASP A 60 -4.18 3.74 14.72
C ASP A 60 -4.76 3.10 15.97
N ASP A 61 -5.86 3.64 16.48
CA ASP A 61 -6.46 3.14 17.73
C ASP A 61 -7.11 1.77 17.56
N TRP A 62 -7.59 1.46 16.37
CA TRP A 62 -8.20 0.16 16.10
C TRP A 62 -7.14 -0.94 15.97
N PHE A 63 -6.02 -0.65 15.33
CA PHE A 63 -4.92 -1.61 15.16
C PHE A 63 -4.13 -1.82 16.45
N ARG A 64 -4.10 -0.82 17.35
CA ARG A 64 -3.41 -0.88 18.64
C ARG A 64 -3.89 -2.02 19.55
N ASN A 65 -5.16 -2.35 19.50
CA ASN A 65 -5.77 -3.29 20.47
C ASN A 65 -5.76 -4.77 20.04
N LYS A 66 -5.43 -5.11 18.79
CA LYS A 66 -5.49 -6.50 18.30
C LYS A 66 -4.28 -6.99 17.50
N GLY A 67 -3.38 -6.12 17.07
CA GLY A 67 -2.23 -6.48 16.21
C GLY A 67 -1.02 -7.03 16.95
N ASP A 68 -0.95 -6.86 18.30
CA ASP A 68 0.26 -7.12 19.08
C ASP A 68 0.65 -8.60 19.20
N ARG A 69 -0.21 -9.52 18.83
CA ARG A 69 0.03 -10.95 19.00
C ARG A 69 0.47 -11.71 17.76
N LEU A 70 0.20 -11.20 16.55
CA LEU A 70 0.50 -11.93 15.32
C LEU A 70 1.74 -11.43 14.56
N TRP A 71 2.18 -10.22 14.87
CA TRP A 71 3.32 -9.59 14.19
C TRP A 71 4.28 -8.95 15.21
N GLY A 72 4.79 -9.72 16.13
CA GLY A 72 5.67 -9.35 17.25
C GLY A 72 6.96 -8.61 16.90
N LEU A 73 6.95 -7.73 15.93
CA LEU A 73 8.01 -6.78 15.61
C LEU A 73 7.38 -5.42 15.37
N ALA A 74 7.84 -4.43 16.02
CA ALA A 74 7.47 -3.02 16.22
C ALA A 74 6.96 -2.20 15.02
N SER A 75 6.43 -2.78 13.95
CA SER A 75 6.10 -2.10 12.68
C SER A 75 4.81 -2.54 11.98
N GLY A 76 3.99 -3.37 12.59
CA GLY A 76 2.72 -3.80 11.96
C GLY A 76 1.80 -2.63 11.63
N ARG A 77 1.77 -1.63 12.49
CA ARG A 77 0.93 -0.44 12.36
C ARG A 77 1.22 0.36 11.08
N GLY A 78 2.47 0.66 10.81
CA GLY A 78 2.85 1.43 9.62
C GLY A 78 2.56 0.71 8.31
N ILE A 79 2.61 -0.64 8.27
CA ILE A 79 2.29 -1.40 7.06
C ILE A 79 0.80 -1.27 6.71
N TYR A 80 -0.09 -1.35 7.71
CA TYR A 80 -1.53 -1.18 7.48
C TYR A 80 -1.87 0.22 6.97
N GLU A 81 -1.20 1.23 7.53
CA GLU A 81 -1.35 2.61 7.09
C GLU A 81 -0.90 2.78 5.64
N ASN A 82 0.28 2.26 5.29
CA ASN A 82 0.79 2.31 3.91
C ASN A 82 -0.17 1.62 2.92
N ILE A 83 -0.74 0.46 3.29
CA ILE A 83 -1.75 -0.22 2.46
C ILE A 83 -3.00 0.65 2.32
N SER A 84 -3.47 1.27 3.41
CA SER A 84 -4.63 2.16 3.41
C SER A 84 -4.42 3.35 2.48
N GLN A 85 -3.29 4.02 2.60
CA GLN A 85 -2.96 5.20 1.80
C GLN A 85 -2.82 4.86 0.31
N ALA A 86 -2.18 3.73 -0.01
CA ALA A 86 -2.05 3.26 -1.39
C ALA A 86 -3.42 2.86 -1.99
N TYR A 87 -4.31 2.25 -1.21
CA TYR A 87 -5.66 1.94 -1.67
C TYR A 87 -6.51 3.21 -1.83
N LEU A 88 -6.40 4.17 -0.90
CA LEU A 88 -7.06 5.47 -1.00
C LEU A 88 -6.59 6.25 -2.24
N PHE A 89 -5.29 6.17 -2.57
CA PHE A 89 -4.78 6.72 -3.81
C PHE A 89 -5.48 6.13 -5.04
N LEU A 90 -5.68 4.80 -5.07
CA LEU A 90 -6.45 4.15 -6.16
C LEU A 90 -7.90 4.61 -6.17
N MET A 91 -8.58 4.66 -5.01
CA MET A 91 -9.96 5.14 -4.91
C MET A 91 -10.14 6.56 -5.48
N THR A 92 -9.13 7.41 -5.26
CA THR A 92 -9.20 8.83 -5.67
C THR A 92 -8.88 9.04 -7.16
N HIS A 93 -7.99 8.24 -7.71
CA HIS A 93 -7.41 8.53 -9.03
C HIS A 93 -7.84 7.56 -10.13
N TYR A 94 -8.23 6.33 -9.77
CA TYR A 94 -8.57 5.31 -10.77
C TYR A 94 -9.83 5.66 -11.55
N GLN A 95 -9.77 5.42 -12.85
CA GLN A 95 -10.94 5.44 -13.75
C GLN A 95 -11.00 4.13 -14.53
N PRO A 96 -12.22 3.66 -14.90
CA PRO A 96 -12.37 2.45 -15.69
C PRO A 96 -11.51 2.48 -16.95
N GLY A 97 -10.71 1.43 -17.14
CA GLY A 97 -9.79 1.32 -18.27
C GLY A 97 -8.35 1.75 -17.97
N ASP A 98 -8.07 2.33 -16.80
CA ASP A 98 -6.71 2.65 -16.38
C ASP A 98 -5.91 1.37 -16.08
N GLN A 99 -4.59 1.45 -16.30
CA GLN A 99 -3.64 0.40 -15.98
C GLN A 99 -2.95 0.69 -14.64
N ILE A 100 -2.81 -0.31 -13.79
CA ILE A 100 -2.16 -0.18 -12.48
C ILE A 100 -0.85 -0.94 -12.50
N PHE A 101 0.23 -0.26 -12.11
CA PHE A 101 1.57 -0.82 -11.96
C PHE A 101 2.01 -0.69 -10.51
N LEU A 102 2.48 -1.79 -9.94
CA LEU A 102 2.87 -1.88 -8.54
C LEU A 102 4.35 -2.26 -8.43
N PHE A 103 5.14 -1.41 -7.81
CA PHE A 103 6.54 -1.64 -7.51
C PHE A 103 6.74 -1.62 -5.99
N GLY A 104 7.45 -2.60 -5.47
CA GLY A 104 7.69 -2.67 -4.03
C GLY A 104 9.01 -3.34 -3.68
N PHE A 105 9.67 -2.83 -2.63
CA PHE A 105 10.89 -3.40 -2.09
C PHE A 105 10.74 -3.72 -0.59
N SER A 106 11.25 -4.87 -0.15
CA SER A 106 11.21 -5.28 1.26
C SER A 106 9.78 -5.21 1.82
N ARG A 107 9.51 -4.43 2.87
CA ARG A 107 8.16 -4.20 3.43
C ARG A 107 7.20 -3.57 2.42
N GLY A 108 7.68 -2.71 1.54
CA GLY A 108 6.89 -2.17 0.43
C GLY A 108 6.44 -3.26 -0.55
N ALA A 109 7.24 -4.31 -0.76
CA ALA A 109 6.81 -5.47 -1.56
C ALA A 109 5.63 -6.20 -0.91
N PHE A 110 5.58 -6.28 0.42
CA PHE A 110 4.42 -6.81 1.14
C PHE A 110 3.21 -5.88 0.98
N THR A 111 3.40 -4.58 1.13
CA THR A 111 2.35 -3.56 0.95
C THR A 111 1.68 -3.69 -0.42
N VAL A 112 2.44 -3.71 -1.51
CA VAL A 112 1.86 -3.80 -2.87
C VAL A 112 1.18 -5.15 -3.14
N ARG A 113 1.64 -6.24 -2.53
CA ARG A 113 0.98 -7.55 -2.63
C ARG A 113 -0.37 -7.54 -1.91
N CYS A 114 -0.44 -6.96 -0.70
CA CYS A 114 -1.70 -6.79 0.02
C CYS A 114 -2.66 -5.88 -0.76
N LEU A 115 -2.17 -4.76 -1.29
CA LEU A 115 -2.93 -3.86 -2.14
C LEU A 115 -3.54 -4.59 -3.35
N SER A 116 -2.72 -5.38 -4.07
CA SER A 116 -3.20 -6.21 -5.19
C SER A 116 -4.27 -7.19 -4.75
N GLY A 117 -4.10 -7.84 -3.59
CA GLY A 117 -5.08 -8.75 -3.02
C GLY A 117 -6.39 -8.05 -2.64
N MET A 118 -6.33 -6.85 -2.08
CA MET A 118 -7.53 -6.04 -1.79
C MET A 118 -8.27 -5.65 -3.06
N VAL A 119 -7.54 -5.20 -4.09
CA VAL A 119 -8.12 -4.86 -5.40
C VAL A 119 -8.76 -6.09 -6.04
N HIS A 120 -8.14 -7.26 -5.92
CA HIS A 120 -8.72 -8.52 -6.41
C HIS A 120 -10.01 -8.89 -5.67
N LEU A 121 -10.05 -8.71 -4.35
CA LEU A 121 -11.18 -9.16 -3.51
C LEU A 121 -12.35 -8.17 -3.53
N PHE A 122 -12.09 -6.88 -3.49
CA PHE A 122 -13.10 -5.83 -3.32
C PHE A 122 -13.28 -4.94 -4.56
N GLY A 123 -12.41 -5.07 -5.57
CA GLY A 123 -12.30 -4.06 -6.62
C GLY A 123 -11.65 -2.77 -6.11
N ILE A 124 -11.91 -1.69 -6.81
CA ILE A 124 -11.55 -0.32 -6.37
C ILE A 124 -12.87 0.39 -6.11
N ILE A 125 -13.17 0.68 -4.84
CA ILE A 125 -14.38 1.36 -4.44
C ILE A 125 -14.26 2.87 -4.67
N ASP A 126 -15.38 3.54 -4.85
CA ASP A 126 -15.43 4.97 -5.04
C ASP A 126 -14.91 5.74 -3.80
N SER A 127 -14.24 6.88 -4.01
CA SER A 127 -13.66 7.71 -2.95
C SER A 127 -14.69 8.23 -1.94
N HIS A 128 -15.96 8.37 -2.35
CA HIS A 128 -17.04 8.73 -1.42
C HIS A 128 -17.27 7.71 -0.30
N HIS A 129 -16.74 6.50 -0.45
CA HIS A 129 -16.83 5.42 0.54
C HIS A 129 -15.53 5.22 1.34
N GLU A 130 -14.67 6.22 1.42
CA GLU A 130 -13.40 6.17 2.18
C GLU A 130 -13.60 5.67 3.62
N ALA A 131 -14.68 6.05 4.29
CA ALA A 131 -15.02 5.59 5.63
C ALA A 131 -15.15 4.04 5.76
N MET A 132 -15.30 3.32 4.66
CA MET A 132 -15.34 1.85 4.66
C MET A 132 -13.94 1.19 4.67
N LEU A 133 -12.89 1.93 4.36
CA LEU A 133 -11.54 1.40 4.20
C LEU A 133 -11.03 0.63 5.44
N PRO A 134 -11.25 1.09 6.69
CA PRO A 134 -10.89 0.30 7.87
C PRO A 134 -11.59 -1.06 7.93
N THR A 135 -12.84 -1.11 7.51
CA THR A 135 -13.62 -2.36 7.47
C THR A 135 -13.09 -3.31 6.39
N LEU A 136 -12.76 -2.80 5.20
CA LEU A 136 -12.18 -3.61 4.13
C LEU A 136 -10.85 -4.22 4.54
N LEU A 137 -9.96 -3.45 5.15
CA LEU A 137 -8.70 -3.93 5.70
C LEU A 137 -8.92 -5.03 6.74
N ARG A 138 -9.85 -4.80 7.66
CA ARG A 138 -10.20 -5.79 8.66
C ARG A 138 -10.66 -7.10 8.01
N VAL A 139 -11.57 -7.03 7.04
CA VAL A 139 -12.08 -8.20 6.34
C VAL A 139 -10.96 -8.91 5.58
N TYR A 140 -10.12 -8.18 4.85
CA TYR A 140 -9.00 -8.73 4.11
C TYR A 140 -8.06 -9.55 4.98
N PHE A 141 -7.61 -9.00 6.10
CA PHE A 141 -6.66 -9.68 6.99
C PHE A 141 -7.30 -10.80 7.83
N PHE A 142 -8.58 -10.70 8.18
CA PHE A 142 -9.27 -11.76 8.94
C PHE A 142 -9.75 -12.92 8.05
N CYS A 143 -10.16 -12.67 6.83
CA CYS A 143 -10.61 -13.74 5.94
C CYS A 143 -9.45 -14.60 5.44
N GLN A 144 -8.26 -14.05 5.23
CA GLN A 144 -7.10 -14.84 4.84
C GLN A 144 -6.66 -15.84 5.92
N GLY A 145 -6.80 -15.50 7.19
CA GLY A 145 -6.46 -16.40 8.30
C GLY A 145 -7.38 -17.63 8.42
N LYS A 146 -8.58 -17.60 7.86
CA LYS A 146 -9.52 -18.73 7.92
C LYS A 146 -9.39 -19.72 6.76
N ASN A 147 -8.94 -19.28 5.61
CA ASN A 147 -8.80 -20.15 4.43
C ASN A 147 -7.61 -21.11 4.53
N THR A 148 -6.65 -20.87 5.41
CA THR A 148 -5.52 -21.79 5.65
C THR A 148 -5.96 -23.06 6.42
N PHE A 149 -7.10 -23.03 7.10
CA PHE A 149 -7.61 -24.18 7.88
C PHE A 149 -8.53 -25.13 7.09
N ILE A 150 -9.05 -24.72 5.94
CA ILE A 150 -10.02 -25.53 5.16
C ILE A 150 -9.34 -26.45 4.15
N SER A 151 -8.08 -26.22 3.80
CA SER A 151 -7.37 -27.00 2.77
C SER A 151 -6.69 -28.28 3.29
N ASN A 152 -6.76 -28.60 4.58
CA ASN A 152 -6.10 -29.77 5.17
C ASN A 152 -7.03 -30.95 5.52
N HIS A 153 -8.27 -30.97 5.02
CA HIS A 153 -9.18 -32.09 5.21
C HIS A 153 -9.94 -32.43 3.91
N GLN A 154 -9.20 -32.82 2.88
CA GLN A 154 -9.69 -33.68 1.81
C GLN A 154 -8.60 -34.65 1.38
#